data_ccf3c5c47f18ade62b708ed05a0b3d3e
#
_entry.id   ccf3c5c47f18ade62b708ed05a0b3d3e
#
_cell.length_a   1.000
_cell.length_b   1.000
_cell.length_c   1.000
_cell.angle_alpha   90.00
_cell.angle_beta   90.00
_cell.angle_gamma   90.00
#
_symmetry.space_group_name_H-M   'P 1'
#
loop_
_entity.id
_entity.type
_entity.pdbx_description
1 polymer ?
#
loop_
_entity_poly.entity_id
_entity_poly.type
_entity_poly.pdbx_seq_one_letter_code
_entity_poly.pdbx_strand_id
1 'polypeptide(L)'
;MRPAQGAGRTPDGTAFALCGPERAPVVVLIHGLGLNRACWQWLEPELATGFRVLSYDILGHGGSAPPPPAPELGTLSDQLARLLDRLGLDRAAIVGFSLGGMIARRFAQDHPERVTALGILHSPHRRTDEARAAIAARVDQSRAEGPRATVEAALVRWFTDDFRAANPAMMDLVRGWVLANDPGIYPSIYRILAEGVDEIVAPEPPLTAPALVMTGDEDHGNGPAMTRAIAAEIPGAQALILPGLRHMALAERPEAVNRPLIAFLRRHLEHQT
;
A
#
# COMPACT_ATOMS: atom_id res chain seq x y z
N MET A 1 -18.16 17.12 -15.68
CA MET A 1 -18.38 17.50 -14.26
C MET A 1 -17.02 17.41 -13.56
N ARG A 2 -16.56 18.43 -12.84
CA ARG A 2 -15.34 18.26 -12.01
C ARG A 2 -15.66 17.25 -10.92
N PRO A 3 -14.77 16.25 -10.66
CA PRO A 3 -15.03 15.30 -9.60
C PRO A 3 -15.18 16.04 -8.26
N ALA A 4 -16.11 15.59 -7.42
CA ALA A 4 -16.23 16.11 -6.06
C ALA A 4 -14.92 15.78 -5.33
N GLN A 5 -14.23 16.81 -4.86
CA GLN A 5 -12.98 16.67 -4.12
C GLN A 5 -13.22 17.07 -2.67
N GLY A 6 -12.78 16.22 -1.76
CA GLY A 6 -12.78 16.51 -0.32
C GLY A 6 -11.51 15.97 0.31
N ALA A 7 -10.79 16.82 1.00
CA ALA A 7 -9.72 16.38 1.90
C ALA A 7 -10.12 16.71 3.32
N GLY A 8 -9.76 15.85 4.28
CA GLY A 8 -10.15 16.04 5.65
C GLY A 8 -9.32 15.22 6.63
N ARG A 9 -9.69 15.37 7.89
CA ARG A 9 -9.17 14.57 8.98
C ARG A 9 -10.34 14.12 9.85
N THR A 10 -10.40 12.84 10.14
CA THR A 10 -11.42 12.30 11.04
C THR A 10 -11.17 12.72 12.50
N PRO A 11 -12.16 12.63 13.39
CA PRO A 11 -11.96 12.96 14.81
C PRO A 11 -10.90 12.08 15.51
N ASP A 12 -10.71 10.83 15.06
CA ASP A 12 -9.65 9.93 15.51
C ASP A 12 -8.30 10.19 14.83
N GLY A 13 -8.23 11.23 14.01
CA GLY A 13 -6.99 11.77 13.46
C GLY A 13 -6.51 11.15 12.16
N THR A 14 -7.33 10.38 11.43
CA THR A 14 -6.95 9.87 10.11
C THR A 14 -7.08 10.96 9.04
N ALA A 15 -5.98 11.33 8.40
CA ALA A 15 -5.96 12.25 7.28
C ALA A 15 -6.26 11.51 5.97
N PHE A 16 -7.18 12.04 5.16
CA PHE A 16 -7.62 11.42 3.92
C PHE A 16 -7.91 12.43 2.82
N ALA A 17 -8.02 11.94 1.59
CA ALA A 17 -8.59 12.65 0.45
C ALA A 17 -9.60 11.74 -0.25
N LEU A 18 -10.70 12.33 -0.70
CA LEU A 18 -11.76 11.63 -1.42
C LEU A 18 -12.06 12.43 -2.70
N CYS A 19 -11.95 11.78 -3.85
CA CYS A 19 -12.17 12.41 -5.15
C CYS A 19 -12.92 11.47 -6.11
N GLY A 20 -13.29 12.00 -7.28
CA GLY A 20 -14.02 11.25 -8.29
C GLY A 20 -15.55 11.34 -8.15
N PRO A 21 -16.32 10.67 -9.03
CA PRO A 21 -17.78 10.73 -9.03
C PRO A 21 -18.38 10.14 -7.75
N GLU A 22 -19.30 10.84 -7.13
CA GLU A 22 -19.85 10.48 -5.80
C GLU A 22 -20.55 9.11 -5.77
N ARG A 23 -21.20 8.74 -6.87
CA ARG A 23 -21.96 7.47 -6.98
C ARG A 23 -21.17 6.35 -7.65
N ALA A 24 -19.92 6.59 -8.02
CA ALA A 24 -19.07 5.55 -8.62
C ALA A 24 -18.61 4.53 -7.57
N PRO A 25 -18.26 3.31 -8.00
CA PRO A 25 -17.66 2.32 -7.11
C PRO A 25 -16.44 2.89 -6.37
N VAL A 26 -16.31 2.53 -5.10
CA VAL A 26 -15.23 3.05 -4.23
C VAL A 26 -13.95 2.24 -4.42
N VAL A 27 -12.83 2.95 -4.57
CA VAL A 27 -11.48 2.39 -4.55
C VAL A 27 -10.69 3.07 -3.44
N VAL A 28 -10.17 2.29 -2.51
CA VAL A 28 -9.28 2.76 -1.43
C VAL A 28 -7.83 2.53 -1.82
N LEU A 29 -6.97 3.53 -1.59
CA LEU A 29 -5.54 3.48 -1.86
C LEU A 29 -4.75 3.56 -0.54
N ILE A 30 -3.95 2.53 -0.23
CA ILE A 30 -3.17 2.40 1.00
C ILE A 30 -1.68 2.41 0.67
N HIS A 31 -0.96 3.43 1.11
CA HIS A 31 0.47 3.59 0.85
C HIS A 31 1.36 2.65 1.66
N GLY A 32 2.66 2.60 1.31
CA GLY A 32 3.67 1.80 2.00
C GLY A 32 4.36 2.53 3.16
N LEU A 33 5.19 1.78 3.89
CA LEU A 33 6.03 2.31 4.98
C LEU A 33 6.88 3.50 4.51
N GLY A 34 6.91 4.55 5.32
CA GLY A 34 7.72 5.75 5.07
C GLY A 34 7.14 6.70 4.03
N LEU A 35 6.09 6.31 3.32
CA LEU A 35 5.41 7.14 2.33
C LEU A 35 4.21 7.87 2.96
N ASN A 36 3.41 8.49 2.12
CA ASN A 36 2.12 9.07 2.45
C ASN A 36 1.19 8.98 1.22
N ARG A 37 -0.06 9.44 1.33
CA ARG A 37 -1.03 9.36 0.23
C ARG A 37 -0.57 10.05 -1.07
N ALA A 38 0.39 11.00 -1.02
CA ALA A 38 0.92 11.63 -2.23
C ALA A 38 1.67 10.64 -3.16
N CYS A 39 2.03 9.45 -2.68
CA CYS A 39 2.62 8.43 -3.54
C CYS A 39 1.65 7.93 -4.63
N TRP A 40 0.37 8.24 -4.52
CA TRP A 40 -0.67 7.88 -5.48
C TRP A 40 -0.92 8.95 -6.57
N GLN A 41 -0.16 10.06 -6.56
CA GLN A 41 -0.35 11.20 -7.46
C GLN A 41 -0.31 10.83 -8.95
N TRP A 42 0.30 9.71 -9.32
CA TRP A 42 0.37 9.23 -10.71
C TRP A 42 -0.76 8.23 -11.07
N LEU A 43 -1.50 7.71 -10.11
CA LEU A 43 -2.60 6.77 -10.30
C LEU A 43 -3.97 7.41 -10.01
N GLU A 44 -4.06 8.17 -8.91
CA GLU A 44 -5.32 8.73 -8.41
C GLU A 44 -6.10 9.55 -9.47
N PRO A 45 -5.45 10.43 -10.28
CA PRO A 45 -6.16 11.20 -11.31
C PRO A 45 -6.83 10.33 -12.39
N GLU A 46 -6.18 9.23 -12.78
CA GLU A 46 -6.74 8.30 -13.77
C GLU A 46 -7.91 7.50 -13.19
N LEU A 47 -7.78 7.00 -11.96
CA LEU A 47 -8.87 6.31 -11.26
C LEU A 47 -10.08 7.21 -11.05
N ALA A 48 -9.86 8.47 -10.66
CA ALA A 48 -10.92 9.43 -10.36
C ALA A 48 -11.79 9.79 -11.58
N THR A 49 -11.42 9.38 -12.78
CA THR A 49 -12.27 9.52 -13.96
C THR A 49 -13.50 8.60 -13.96
N GLY A 50 -13.42 7.46 -13.28
CA GLY A 50 -14.48 6.45 -13.28
C GLY A 50 -14.81 5.85 -11.91
N PHE A 51 -13.99 6.12 -10.89
CA PHE A 51 -14.16 5.59 -9.54
C PHE A 51 -14.20 6.71 -8.50
N ARG A 52 -14.86 6.46 -7.38
CA ARG A 52 -14.74 7.28 -6.18
C ARG A 52 -13.49 6.82 -5.41
N VAL A 53 -12.44 7.62 -5.42
CA VAL A 53 -11.12 7.25 -4.91
C VAL A 53 -10.92 7.84 -3.52
N LEU A 54 -10.64 6.98 -2.55
CA LEU A 54 -10.27 7.32 -1.18
C LEU A 54 -8.79 7.00 -0.97
N SER A 55 -7.95 8.01 -0.78
CA SER A 55 -6.57 7.84 -0.32
C SER A 55 -6.42 8.37 1.10
N TYR A 56 -5.65 7.70 1.94
CA TYR A 56 -5.42 8.14 3.32
C TYR A 56 -3.98 7.89 3.78
N ASP A 57 -3.56 8.62 4.79
CA ASP A 57 -2.29 8.40 5.45
C ASP A 57 -2.48 7.36 6.57
N ILE A 58 -1.70 6.29 6.59
CA ILE A 58 -1.74 5.32 7.70
C ILE A 58 -1.27 5.99 8.99
N LEU A 59 -1.70 5.46 10.14
CA LEU A 59 -1.29 5.99 11.46
C LEU A 59 0.24 6.15 11.53
N GLY A 60 0.69 7.27 12.08
CA GLY A 60 2.11 7.61 12.20
C GLY A 60 2.78 8.12 10.93
N HIS A 61 2.01 8.33 9.83
CA HIS A 61 2.52 8.85 8.57
C HIS A 61 1.72 10.07 8.11
N GLY A 62 2.37 10.90 7.30
CA GLY A 62 1.74 12.05 6.66
C GLY A 62 1.00 12.96 7.64
N GLY A 63 -0.29 13.22 7.38
CA GLY A 63 -1.15 14.03 8.24
C GLY A 63 -1.94 13.24 9.28
N SER A 64 -1.75 11.92 9.38
CA SER A 64 -2.49 11.09 10.35
C SER A 64 -1.89 11.13 11.76
N ALA A 65 -2.74 10.80 12.74
CA ALA A 65 -2.34 10.74 14.15
C ALA A 65 -1.28 9.66 14.41
N PRO A 66 -0.52 9.75 15.52
CA PRO A 66 0.27 8.64 16.02
C PRO A 66 -0.59 7.38 16.25
N PRO A 67 -0.03 6.19 16.07
CA PRO A 67 -0.70 4.95 16.46
C PRO A 67 -0.77 4.83 17.99
N PRO A 68 -1.64 3.95 18.52
CA PRO A 68 -1.57 3.57 19.92
C PRO A 68 -0.22 2.90 20.25
N PRO A 69 0.12 2.76 21.54
CA PRO A 69 1.30 2.01 21.95
C PRO A 69 1.31 0.58 21.41
N ALA A 70 2.49 0.09 20.98
CA ALA A 70 2.68 -1.26 20.43
C ALA A 70 1.68 -1.64 19.31
N PRO A 71 1.60 -0.85 18.20
CA PRO A 71 0.65 -1.12 17.14
C PRO A 71 1.00 -2.43 16.42
N GLU A 72 -0.04 -3.11 15.93
CA GLU A 72 0.02 -4.34 15.14
C GLU A 72 -0.62 -4.13 13.78
N LEU A 73 -0.58 -5.13 12.90
CA LEU A 73 -1.20 -5.03 11.57
C LEU A 73 -2.71 -4.83 11.68
N GLY A 74 -3.38 -5.49 12.65
CA GLY A 74 -4.78 -5.29 12.96
C GLY A 74 -5.13 -3.84 13.33
N THR A 75 -4.24 -3.11 14.01
CA THR A 75 -4.44 -1.68 14.32
C THR A 75 -4.60 -0.83 13.06
N LEU A 76 -3.85 -1.15 12.00
CA LEU A 76 -3.93 -0.45 10.71
C LEU A 76 -5.15 -0.90 9.88
N SER A 77 -5.57 -2.17 10.01
CA SER A 77 -6.85 -2.68 9.47
C SER A 77 -8.04 -1.96 10.11
N ASP A 78 -8.05 -1.83 11.42
CA ASP A 78 -9.08 -1.12 12.18
C ASP A 78 -9.15 0.38 11.82
N GLN A 79 -8.00 1.01 11.53
CA GLN A 79 -7.99 2.38 11.03
C GLN A 79 -8.82 2.50 9.74
N LEU A 80 -8.63 1.58 8.79
CA LEU A 80 -9.39 1.58 7.54
C LEU A 80 -10.88 1.33 7.81
N ALA A 81 -11.22 0.38 8.68
CA ALA A 81 -12.62 0.09 9.03
C ALA A 81 -13.33 1.34 9.56
N ARG A 82 -12.73 2.01 10.56
CA ARG A 82 -13.27 3.27 11.12
C ARG A 82 -13.37 4.39 10.10
N LEU A 83 -12.39 4.51 9.18
CA LEU A 83 -12.44 5.52 8.12
C LEU A 83 -13.61 5.29 7.18
N LEU A 84 -13.82 4.05 6.73
CA LEU A 84 -14.95 3.70 5.86
C LEU A 84 -16.29 3.95 6.55
N ASP A 85 -16.43 3.55 7.82
CA ASP A 85 -17.63 3.79 8.63
C ASP A 85 -17.93 5.29 8.75
N ARG A 86 -16.90 6.08 9.02
CA ARG A 86 -17.04 7.54 9.17
C ARG A 86 -17.47 8.24 7.89
N LEU A 87 -17.07 7.69 6.75
CA LEU A 87 -17.43 8.23 5.44
C LEU A 87 -18.72 7.62 4.85
N GLY A 88 -19.36 6.68 5.56
CA GLY A 88 -20.53 5.97 5.08
C GLY A 88 -20.25 5.12 3.84
N LEU A 89 -19.08 4.50 3.78
CA LEU A 89 -18.63 3.65 2.68
C LEU A 89 -18.69 2.18 3.12
N ASP A 90 -19.74 1.48 2.73
CA ASP A 90 -19.97 0.11 3.18
C ASP A 90 -18.99 -0.89 2.57
N ARG A 91 -18.70 -0.74 1.27
CA ARG A 91 -17.84 -1.64 0.49
C ARG A 91 -16.90 -0.88 -0.42
N ALA A 92 -15.71 -1.44 -0.65
CA ALA A 92 -14.71 -0.85 -1.55
C ALA A 92 -13.80 -1.90 -2.18
N ALA A 93 -13.21 -1.58 -3.32
CA ALA A 93 -11.98 -2.23 -3.75
C ALA A 93 -10.81 -1.66 -2.96
N ILE A 94 -9.95 -2.53 -2.44
CA ILE A 94 -8.82 -2.12 -1.59
C ILE A 94 -7.53 -2.34 -2.37
N VAL A 95 -6.80 -1.26 -2.63
CA VAL A 95 -5.51 -1.29 -3.33
C VAL A 95 -4.42 -0.87 -2.36
N GLY A 96 -3.50 -1.78 -2.09
CA GLY A 96 -2.41 -1.54 -1.14
C GLY A 96 -1.04 -1.73 -1.76
N PHE A 97 -0.13 -0.79 -1.47
CA PHE A 97 1.27 -0.82 -1.89
C PHE A 97 2.17 -1.23 -0.72
N SER A 98 3.00 -2.27 -0.89
CA SER A 98 3.99 -2.71 0.10
C SER A 98 3.32 -3.06 1.45
N LEU A 99 3.60 -2.32 2.53
CA LEU A 99 2.88 -2.43 3.81
C LEU A 99 1.36 -2.23 3.62
N GLY A 100 0.95 -1.32 2.74
CA GLY A 100 -0.45 -1.14 2.38
C GLY A 100 -1.10 -2.39 1.81
N GLY A 101 -0.34 -3.23 1.08
CA GLY A 101 -0.81 -4.53 0.60
C GLY A 101 -0.97 -5.56 1.72
N MET A 102 -0.17 -5.47 2.80
CA MET A 102 -0.39 -6.26 4.02
C MET A 102 -1.69 -5.82 4.71
N ILE A 103 -1.90 -4.50 4.85
CA ILE A 103 -3.11 -3.94 5.44
C ILE A 103 -4.35 -4.36 4.62
N ALA A 104 -4.27 -4.30 3.28
CA ALA A 104 -5.37 -4.72 2.41
C ALA A 104 -5.76 -6.20 2.60
N ARG A 105 -4.76 -7.09 2.73
CA ARG A 105 -4.97 -8.51 2.99
C ARG A 105 -5.56 -8.74 4.39
N ARG A 106 -5.03 -8.07 5.41
CA ARG A 106 -5.54 -8.14 6.77
C ARG A 106 -6.99 -7.62 6.85
N PHE A 107 -7.28 -6.50 6.23
CA PHE A 107 -8.64 -5.97 6.16
C PHE A 107 -9.62 -6.94 5.47
N ALA A 108 -9.17 -7.60 4.41
CA ALA A 108 -10.01 -8.60 3.72
C ALA A 108 -10.24 -9.87 4.54
N GLN A 109 -9.36 -10.21 5.49
CA GLN A 109 -9.58 -11.29 6.46
C GLN A 109 -10.58 -10.85 7.55
N ASP A 110 -10.40 -9.64 8.09
CA ASP A 110 -11.21 -9.11 9.18
C ASP A 110 -12.63 -8.74 8.73
N HIS A 111 -12.79 -8.27 7.47
CA HIS A 111 -14.03 -7.70 6.90
C HIS A 111 -14.27 -8.16 5.45
N PRO A 112 -14.37 -9.47 5.18
CA PRO A 112 -14.49 -9.98 3.82
C PRO A 112 -15.71 -9.44 3.06
N GLU A 113 -16.81 -9.17 3.75
CA GLU A 113 -18.05 -8.62 3.19
C GLU A 113 -17.89 -7.18 2.69
N ARG A 114 -16.89 -6.46 3.16
CA ARG A 114 -16.62 -5.06 2.79
C ARG A 114 -15.68 -4.91 1.59
N VAL A 115 -15.09 -6.01 1.11
CA VAL A 115 -14.10 -5.97 0.03
C VAL A 115 -14.72 -6.44 -1.27
N THR A 116 -14.69 -5.58 -2.29
CA THR A 116 -15.22 -5.89 -3.62
C THR A 116 -14.14 -6.41 -4.58
N ALA A 117 -12.90 -5.99 -4.40
CA ALA A 117 -11.72 -6.46 -5.13
C ALA A 117 -10.44 -6.09 -4.36
N LEU A 118 -9.33 -6.77 -4.63
CA LEU A 118 -8.02 -6.51 -4.04
C LEU A 118 -6.97 -6.19 -5.11
N GLY A 119 -6.28 -5.07 -4.95
CA GLY A 119 -5.03 -4.76 -5.65
C GLY A 119 -3.86 -4.85 -4.67
N ILE A 120 -3.01 -5.86 -4.81
CA ILE A 120 -1.89 -6.12 -3.90
C ILE A 120 -0.59 -5.83 -4.66
N LEU A 121 0.00 -4.66 -4.40
CA LEU A 121 1.13 -4.13 -5.16
C LEU A 121 2.42 -4.22 -4.35
N HIS A 122 3.45 -4.89 -4.89
CA HIS A 122 4.78 -4.94 -4.26
C HIS A 122 4.76 -5.35 -2.77
N SER A 123 3.85 -6.24 -2.38
CA SER A 123 3.62 -6.60 -0.98
C SER A 123 4.39 -7.85 -0.59
N PRO A 124 4.87 -7.96 0.66
CA PRO A 124 5.63 -9.12 1.11
C PRO A 124 4.73 -10.35 1.34
N HIS A 125 5.37 -11.49 1.23
CA HIS A 125 4.92 -12.79 1.69
C HIS A 125 5.93 -13.34 2.70
N ARG A 126 5.84 -14.63 3.05
CA ARG A 126 6.78 -15.29 3.97
C ARG A 126 8.23 -15.06 3.52
N ARG A 127 9.06 -14.63 4.45
CA ARG A 127 10.48 -14.34 4.22
C ARG A 127 11.34 -15.53 4.62
N THR A 128 12.50 -15.69 3.96
CA THR A 128 13.56 -16.57 4.43
C THR A 128 14.16 -16.03 5.75
N ASP A 129 14.89 -16.86 6.48
CA ASP A 129 15.51 -16.43 7.75
C ASP A 129 16.50 -15.29 7.53
N GLU A 130 17.25 -15.30 6.44
CA GLU A 130 18.18 -14.22 6.07
C GLU A 130 17.43 -12.90 5.79
N ALA A 131 16.30 -12.99 5.08
CA ALA A 131 15.47 -11.80 4.80
C ALA A 131 14.78 -11.28 6.07
N ARG A 132 14.40 -12.17 7.02
CA ARG A 132 13.91 -11.80 8.35
C ARG A 132 14.97 -11.09 9.16
N ALA A 133 16.17 -11.64 9.22
CA ALA A 133 17.30 -11.01 9.92
C ALA A 133 17.64 -9.63 9.32
N ALA A 134 17.67 -9.52 8.00
CA ALA A 134 17.96 -8.27 7.31
C ALA A 134 16.91 -7.18 7.58
N ILE A 135 15.62 -7.53 7.65
CA ILE A 135 14.58 -6.52 7.95
C ILE A 135 14.59 -6.16 9.43
N ALA A 136 14.83 -7.10 10.33
CA ALA A 136 14.99 -6.84 11.77
C ALA A 136 16.14 -5.86 12.04
N ALA A 137 17.30 -6.06 11.41
CA ALA A 137 18.43 -5.13 11.50
C ALA A 137 18.06 -3.70 11.06
N ARG A 138 17.24 -3.54 10.02
CA ARG A 138 16.74 -2.21 9.59
C ARG A 138 15.77 -1.60 10.59
N VAL A 139 14.94 -2.39 11.26
CA VAL A 139 14.09 -1.92 12.37
C VAL A 139 14.96 -1.39 13.50
N ASP A 140 16.02 -2.11 13.88
CA ASP A 140 16.95 -1.68 14.94
C ASP A 140 17.73 -0.41 14.56
N GLN A 141 18.20 -0.30 13.32
CA GLN A 141 18.79 0.93 12.80
C GLN A 141 17.81 2.10 12.87
N SER A 142 16.55 1.87 12.51
CA SER A 142 15.52 2.91 12.58
C SER A 142 15.18 3.33 14.01
N ARG A 143 15.32 2.45 15.00
CA ARG A 143 15.17 2.79 16.43
C ARG A 143 16.30 3.71 16.91
N ALA A 144 17.52 3.50 16.43
CA ALA A 144 18.68 4.27 16.83
C ALA A 144 18.69 5.69 16.22
N GLU A 145 18.33 5.81 14.93
CA GLU A 145 18.57 7.00 14.15
C GLU A 145 17.33 7.53 13.38
N GLY A 146 16.18 6.87 13.54
CA GLY A 146 14.96 7.20 12.81
C GLY A 146 15.00 6.83 11.31
N PRO A 147 14.13 7.43 10.49
CA PRO A 147 14.02 7.13 9.06
C PRO A 147 15.31 7.37 8.27
N ARG A 148 16.15 8.31 8.70
CA ARG A 148 17.41 8.66 8.03
C ARG A 148 18.41 7.50 7.95
N ALA A 149 18.36 6.57 8.90
CA ALA A 149 19.25 5.42 8.92
C ALA A 149 19.06 4.49 7.71
N THR A 150 17.86 4.46 7.13
CA THR A 150 17.48 3.46 6.14
C THR A 150 17.11 4.03 4.77
N VAL A 151 16.89 5.35 4.64
CA VAL A 151 16.32 5.96 3.44
C VAL A 151 17.20 5.81 2.20
N GLU A 152 18.52 6.04 2.29
CA GLU A 152 19.40 5.95 1.11
C GLU A 152 19.48 4.51 0.58
N ALA A 153 19.64 3.55 1.48
CA ALA A 153 19.60 2.14 1.10
C ALA A 153 18.22 1.69 0.58
N ALA A 154 17.13 2.33 1.03
CA ALA A 154 15.79 2.11 0.50
C ALA A 154 15.67 2.62 -0.94
N LEU A 155 16.12 3.84 -1.24
CA LEU A 155 16.09 4.41 -2.60
C LEU A 155 16.85 3.52 -3.61
N VAL A 156 17.99 2.95 -3.21
CA VAL A 156 18.74 1.99 -4.04
C VAL A 156 17.93 0.73 -4.33
N ARG A 157 17.21 0.19 -3.36
CA ARG A 157 16.37 -1.00 -3.56
C ARG A 157 15.09 -0.72 -4.31
N TRP A 158 14.56 0.52 -4.21
CA TRP A 158 13.24 0.89 -4.70
C TRP A 158 13.21 1.30 -6.16
N PHE A 159 14.29 1.88 -6.67
CA PHE A 159 14.39 2.38 -8.05
C PHE A 159 15.55 1.72 -8.80
N THR A 160 15.42 1.56 -10.10
CA THR A 160 16.51 1.09 -10.97
C THR A 160 17.66 2.09 -10.99
N ASP A 161 18.86 1.62 -11.28
CA ASP A 161 20.06 2.46 -11.26
C ASP A 161 19.99 3.58 -12.31
N ASP A 162 19.51 3.24 -13.50
CA ASP A 162 19.34 4.20 -14.61
C ASP A 162 18.29 5.26 -14.25
N PHE A 163 17.16 4.85 -13.66
CA PHE A 163 16.13 5.79 -13.26
C PHE A 163 16.63 6.74 -12.16
N ARG A 164 17.35 6.23 -11.14
CA ARG A 164 17.94 7.06 -10.08
C ARG A 164 18.92 8.10 -10.63
N ALA A 165 19.78 7.69 -11.56
CA ALA A 165 20.76 8.58 -12.18
C ALA A 165 20.09 9.68 -13.02
N ALA A 166 19.02 9.34 -13.74
CA ALA A 166 18.30 10.28 -14.60
C ALA A 166 17.30 11.18 -13.86
N ASN A 167 16.87 10.80 -12.65
CA ASN A 167 15.75 11.46 -11.95
C ASN A 167 16.09 11.84 -10.50
N PRO A 168 17.09 12.71 -10.25
CA PRO A 168 17.46 13.12 -8.90
C PRO A 168 16.31 13.82 -8.16
N ALA A 169 15.47 14.60 -8.84
CA ALA A 169 14.31 15.24 -8.24
C ALA A 169 13.27 14.24 -7.68
N MET A 170 13.11 13.08 -8.35
CA MET A 170 12.26 12.01 -7.82
C MET A 170 12.88 11.39 -6.56
N MET A 171 14.18 11.21 -6.54
CA MET A 171 14.89 10.73 -5.35
C MET A 171 14.72 11.69 -4.17
N ASP A 172 14.84 13.00 -4.41
CA ASP A 172 14.63 14.01 -3.38
C ASP A 172 13.19 14.05 -2.87
N LEU A 173 12.22 13.90 -3.78
CA LEU A 173 10.80 13.83 -3.43
C LEU A 173 10.52 12.63 -2.48
N VAL A 174 10.94 11.45 -2.87
CA VAL A 174 10.67 10.22 -2.09
C VAL A 174 11.49 10.23 -0.79
N ARG A 175 12.73 10.68 -0.83
CA ARG A 175 13.55 10.92 0.38
C ARG A 175 12.84 11.86 1.34
N GLY A 176 12.27 12.95 0.83
CA GLY A 176 11.50 13.90 1.62
C GLY A 176 10.31 13.28 2.33
N TRP A 177 9.56 12.40 1.67
CA TRP A 177 8.46 11.68 2.31
C TRP A 177 8.92 10.79 3.45
N VAL A 178 10.00 10.03 3.24
CA VAL A 178 10.55 9.13 4.26
C VAL A 178 11.06 9.91 5.46
N LEU A 179 11.83 10.98 5.23
CA LEU A 179 12.43 11.81 6.29
C LEU A 179 11.40 12.64 7.07
N ALA A 180 10.20 12.86 6.52
CA ALA A 180 9.12 13.58 7.20
C ALA A 180 8.43 12.74 8.30
N ASN A 181 8.70 11.44 8.38
CA ASN A 181 8.13 10.59 9.43
C ASN A 181 8.78 10.87 10.79
N ASP A 182 7.97 10.82 11.84
CA ASP A 182 8.44 10.96 13.22
C ASP A 182 9.43 9.83 13.59
N PRO A 183 10.67 10.15 13.99
CA PRO A 183 11.68 9.14 14.30
C PRO A 183 11.33 8.26 15.51
N GLY A 184 10.48 8.72 16.43
CA GLY A 184 10.00 7.93 17.57
C GLY A 184 8.88 6.96 17.21
N ILE A 185 8.12 7.26 16.14
CA ILE A 185 6.98 6.45 15.70
C ILE A 185 7.37 5.47 14.58
N TYR A 186 8.16 5.92 13.61
CA TYR A 186 8.52 5.18 12.41
C TYR A 186 9.01 3.74 12.69
N PRO A 187 9.87 3.48 13.71
CA PRO A 187 10.33 2.11 14.02
C PRO A 187 9.19 1.16 14.42
N SER A 188 8.14 1.66 15.07
CA SER A 188 7.00 0.84 15.47
C SER A 188 6.20 0.34 14.27
N ILE A 189 6.01 1.19 13.25
CA ILE A 189 5.35 0.81 12.00
C ILE A 189 6.28 -0.05 11.14
N TYR A 190 7.59 0.19 11.17
CA TYR A 190 8.56 -0.67 10.49
C TYR A 190 8.54 -2.09 11.06
N ARG A 191 8.37 -2.23 12.38
CA ARG A 191 8.20 -3.53 13.04
C ARG A 191 6.97 -4.28 12.50
N ILE A 192 5.84 -3.60 12.25
CA ILE A 192 4.66 -4.22 11.64
C ILE A 192 5.00 -4.80 10.26
N LEU A 193 5.74 -4.06 9.41
CA LEU A 193 6.21 -4.57 8.12
C LEU A 193 7.12 -5.79 8.27
N ALA A 194 7.95 -5.82 9.32
CA ALA A 194 8.88 -6.92 9.55
C ALA A 194 8.17 -8.20 10.04
N GLU A 195 7.27 -8.07 11.00
CA GLU A 195 6.67 -9.17 11.78
C GLU A 195 5.27 -9.56 11.34
N GLY A 196 4.44 -8.61 10.90
CA GLY A 196 3.01 -8.83 10.62
C GLY A 196 2.70 -9.71 9.40
N VAL A 197 3.70 -10.17 8.65
CA VAL A 197 3.47 -11.05 7.48
C VAL A 197 2.86 -12.38 7.90
N ASP A 198 3.26 -12.93 9.04
CA ASP A 198 2.80 -14.24 9.49
C ASP A 198 1.30 -14.24 9.86
N GLU A 199 0.71 -13.06 10.12
CA GLU A 199 -0.72 -12.89 10.39
C GLU A 199 -1.62 -13.05 9.14
N ILE A 200 -1.04 -12.91 7.94
CA ILE A 200 -1.77 -12.83 6.66
C ILE A 200 -1.36 -13.87 5.63
N VAL A 201 -0.50 -14.79 5.99
CA VAL A 201 -0.07 -15.91 5.13
C VAL A 201 -0.97 -17.11 5.38
N ALA A 202 -1.40 -17.76 4.29
CA ALA A 202 -2.32 -18.92 4.31
C ALA A 202 -3.55 -18.69 5.21
N PRO A 203 -4.37 -17.66 4.91
CA PRO A 203 -5.52 -17.33 5.73
C PRO A 203 -6.58 -18.43 5.72
N GLU A 204 -7.16 -18.71 6.88
CA GLU A 204 -8.27 -19.65 7.07
C GLU A 204 -9.50 -18.91 7.64
N PRO A 205 -10.60 -18.76 6.88
CA PRO A 205 -10.81 -19.22 5.49
C PRO A 205 -9.99 -18.39 4.47
N PRO A 206 -9.77 -18.91 3.24
CA PRO A 206 -9.10 -18.18 2.17
C PRO A 206 -9.83 -16.89 1.81
N LEU A 207 -9.08 -15.87 1.35
CA LEU A 207 -9.66 -14.65 0.80
C LEU A 207 -10.46 -14.97 -0.47
N THR A 208 -11.66 -14.42 -0.61
CA THR A 208 -12.58 -14.72 -1.71
C THR A 208 -12.77 -13.57 -2.70
N ALA A 209 -12.36 -12.36 -2.34
CA ALA A 209 -12.46 -11.21 -3.23
C ALA A 209 -11.55 -11.40 -4.47
N PRO A 210 -12.02 -11.02 -5.68
CA PRO A 210 -11.15 -10.99 -6.85
C PRO A 210 -9.86 -10.22 -6.56
N ALA A 211 -8.70 -10.76 -6.95
CA ALA A 211 -7.42 -10.16 -6.62
C ALA A 211 -6.47 -10.04 -7.82
N LEU A 212 -5.77 -8.90 -7.89
CA LEU A 212 -4.62 -8.69 -8.75
C LEU A 212 -3.39 -8.45 -7.88
N VAL A 213 -2.38 -9.30 -8.01
CA VAL A 213 -1.13 -9.22 -7.26
C VAL A 213 -0.01 -8.83 -8.23
N MET A 214 0.67 -7.71 -7.99
CA MET A 214 1.71 -7.19 -8.89
C MET A 214 3.02 -6.88 -8.17
N THR A 215 4.14 -7.12 -8.87
CA THR A 215 5.46 -6.61 -8.48
C THR A 215 6.38 -6.47 -9.68
N GLY A 216 7.48 -5.73 -9.53
CA GLY A 216 8.57 -5.71 -10.49
C GLY A 216 9.42 -6.98 -10.43
N ASP A 217 10.00 -7.39 -11.54
CA ASP A 217 10.91 -8.55 -11.59
C ASP A 217 12.25 -8.28 -10.88
N GLU A 218 12.63 -7.01 -10.73
CA GLU A 218 13.79 -6.55 -9.97
C GLU A 218 13.45 -6.05 -8.56
N ASP A 219 12.26 -6.30 -8.03
CA ASP A 219 11.94 -5.97 -6.64
C ASP A 219 12.65 -6.97 -5.69
N HIS A 220 13.82 -6.58 -5.22
CA HIS A 220 14.67 -7.41 -4.35
C HIS A 220 14.08 -7.68 -2.96
N GLY A 221 13.08 -6.89 -2.55
CA GLY A 221 12.43 -7.03 -1.23
C GLY A 221 11.16 -7.88 -1.26
N ASN A 222 10.36 -7.68 -2.29
CA ASN A 222 9.02 -8.29 -2.45
C ASN A 222 8.85 -8.79 -3.89
N GLY A 223 9.75 -9.64 -4.34
CA GLY A 223 9.89 -10.04 -5.73
C GLY A 223 8.84 -11.04 -6.23
N PRO A 224 9.04 -11.52 -7.48
CA PRO A 224 8.07 -12.37 -8.19
C PRO A 224 7.64 -13.64 -7.43
N ALA A 225 8.52 -14.25 -6.67
CA ALA A 225 8.18 -15.44 -5.88
C ALA A 225 7.10 -15.14 -4.82
N MET A 226 7.22 -13.99 -4.13
CA MET A 226 6.23 -13.56 -3.15
C MET A 226 4.89 -13.22 -3.81
N THR A 227 4.90 -12.53 -4.96
CA THR A 227 3.67 -12.24 -5.73
C THR A 227 2.94 -13.51 -6.13
N ARG A 228 3.67 -14.52 -6.64
CA ARG A 228 3.07 -15.81 -6.99
C ARG A 228 2.53 -16.57 -5.77
N ALA A 229 3.26 -16.50 -4.64
CA ALA A 229 2.81 -17.12 -3.40
C ALA A 229 1.52 -16.48 -2.87
N ILE A 230 1.44 -15.14 -2.85
CA ILE A 230 0.19 -14.44 -2.46
C ILE A 230 -0.96 -14.83 -3.39
N ALA A 231 -0.73 -14.83 -4.72
CA ALA A 231 -1.77 -15.17 -5.67
C ALA A 231 -2.24 -16.63 -5.53
N ALA A 232 -1.35 -17.55 -5.18
CA ALA A 232 -1.70 -18.97 -4.97
C ALA A 232 -2.60 -19.19 -3.74
N GLU A 233 -2.60 -18.30 -2.76
CA GLU A 233 -3.44 -18.35 -1.57
C GLU A 233 -4.86 -17.78 -1.79
N ILE A 234 -5.10 -17.09 -2.91
CA ILE A 234 -6.38 -16.42 -3.20
C ILE A 234 -7.00 -17.05 -4.44
N PRO A 235 -8.09 -17.82 -4.33
CA PRO A 235 -8.73 -18.47 -5.47
C PRO A 235 -9.06 -17.48 -6.61
N GLY A 236 -8.59 -17.78 -7.82
CA GLY A 236 -8.83 -16.92 -9.00
C GLY A 236 -7.98 -15.64 -9.08
N ALA A 237 -7.04 -15.43 -8.17
CA ALA A 237 -6.16 -14.26 -8.23
C ALA A 237 -5.24 -14.29 -9.46
N GLN A 238 -4.96 -13.09 -9.98
CA GLN A 238 -4.04 -12.87 -11.09
C GLN A 238 -2.69 -12.39 -10.55
N ALA A 239 -1.59 -13.03 -10.96
CA ALA A 239 -0.23 -12.58 -10.68
C ALA A 239 0.34 -11.89 -11.92
N LEU A 240 0.83 -10.65 -11.76
CA LEU A 240 1.48 -9.88 -12.83
C LEU A 240 2.88 -9.44 -12.41
N ILE A 241 3.87 -9.78 -13.22
CA ILE A 241 5.25 -9.37 -13.01
C ILE A 241 5.61 -8.31 -14.04
N LEU A 242 6.09 -7.16 -13.57
CA LEU A 242 6.41 -5.98 -14.36
C LEU A 242 7.92 -6.01 -14.73
N PRO A 243 8.27 -6.11 -16.03
CA PRO A 243 9.66 -6.28 -16.43
C PRO A 243 10.49 -5.00 -16.25
N GLY A 244 11.74 -5.15 -15.76
CA GLY A 244 12.72 -4.08 -15.59
C GLY A 244 12.29 -3.03 -14.58
N LEU A 245 11.58 -3.43 -13.51
CA LEU A 245 11.10 -2.52 -12.48
C LEU A 245 11.40 -3.05 -11.08
N ARG A 246 11.78 -2.12 -10.21
CA ARG A 246 11.97 -2.36 -8.78
C ARG A 246 10.71 -2.00 -7.98
N HIS A 247 10.88 -1.77 -6.69
CA HIS A 247 9.78 -1.60 -5.72
C HIS A 247 8.86 -0.40 -6.03
N MET A 248 9.44 0.76 -6.43
CA MET A 248 8.67 1.98 -6.69
C MET A 248 8.18 2.09 -8.15
N ALA A 249 7.78 0.98 -8.76
CA ALA A 249 7.25 0.93 -10.13
C ALA A 249 6.11 1.96 -10.36
N LEU A 250 5.31 2.24 -9.34
CA LEU A 250 4.22 3.23 -9.38
C LEU A 250 4.71 4.67 -9.64
N ALA A 251 5.98 4.97 -9.35
CA ALA A 251 6.60 6.27 -9.61
C ALA A 251 7.59 6.21 -10.78
N GLU A 252 8.26 5.07 -10.96
CA GLU A 252 9.25 4.88 -12.02
C GLU A 252 8.63 4.72 -13.40
N ARG A 253 7.54 3.94 -13.49
CA ARG A 253 6.78 3.71 -14.73
C ARG A 253 5.29 3.54 -14.42
N PRO A 254 4.60 4.65 -14.10
CA PRO A 254 3.20 4.63 -13.65
C PRO A 254 2.27 3.86 -14.59
N GLU A 255 2.41 4.01 -15.89
CA GLU A 255 1.54 3.36 -16.89
C GLU A 255 1.64 1.82 -16.86
N ALA A 256 2.79 1.26 -16.46
CA ALA A 256 2.96 -0.18 -16.32
C ALA A 256 2.14 -0.75 -15.14
N VAL A 257 1.89 0.07 -14.12
CA VAL A 257 1.05 -0.26 -12.96
C VAL A 257 -0.41 0.13 -13.20
N ASN A 258 -0.66 1.36 -13.67
CA ASN A 258 -2.00 1.93 -13.78
C ASN A 258 -2.86 1.14 -14.76
N ARG A 259 -2.35 0.86 -15.97
CA ARG A 259 -3.13 0.21 -17.03
C ARG A 259 -3.71 -1.14 -16.60
N PRO A 260 -2.93 -2.13 -16.12
CA PRO A 260 -3.48 -3.40 -15.70
C PRO A 260 -4.37 -3.30 -14.47
N LEU A 261 -4.03 -2.43 -13.50
CA LEU A 261 -4.83 -2.23 -12.30
C LEU A 261 -6.21 -1.64 -12.62
N ILE A 262 -6.26 -0.58 -13.44
CA ILE A 262 -7.53 0.05 -13.87
C ILE A 262 -8.38 -0.93 -14.68
N ALA A 263 -7.77 -1.70 -15.58
CA ALA A 263 -8.49 -2.71 -16.35
C ALA A 263 -9.08 -3.81 -15.45
N PHE A 264 -8.33 -4.24 -14.44
CA PHE A 264 -8.80 -5.20 -13.43
C PHE A 264 -9.97 -4.63 -12.63
N LEU A 265 -9.84 -3.41 -12.09
CA LEU A 265 -10.89 -2.77 -11.29
C LEU A 265 -12.17 -2.55 -12.09
N ARG A 266 -12.08 -2.08 -13.35
CA ARG A 266 -13.24 -1.94 -14.23
C ARG A 266 -13.98 -3.26 -14.42
N ARG A 267 -13.26 -4.33 -14.72
CA ARG A 267 -13.85 -5.67 -14.93
C ARG A 267 -14.67 -6.14 -13.72
N HIS A 268 -14.21 -5.86 -12.52
CA HIS A 268 -14.83 -6.40 -11.29
C HIS A 268 -15.80 -5.44 -10.60
N LEU A 269 -15.78 -4.13 -10.92
CA LEU A 269 -16.61 -3.14 -10.24
C LEU A 269 -17.72 -2.56 -11.12
N GLU A 270 -17.53 -2.45 -12.43
CA GLU A 270 -18.53 -1.84 -13.34
C GLU A 270 -19.81 -2.69 -13.51
N HIS A 271 -19.80 -3.96 -13.11
CA HIS A 271 -20.95 -4.86 -13.19
C HIS A 271 -21.69 -5.03 -11.85
N GLN A 272 -21.40 -4.22 -10.83
CA GLN A 272 -22.03 -4.29 -9.50
C GLN A 272 -23.05 -3.17 -9.26
N THR A 273 -23.41 -2.39 -10.31
CA THR A 273 -24.43 -1.34 -10.28
C THR A 273 -25.80 -1.84 -10.73
#